data_ccc13070c12801a6f5015a85e458bed7
#
_entry.id   ccc13070c12801a6f5015a85e458bed7
#
_cell.length_a   1.000
_cell.length_b   1.000
_cell.length_c   1.000
_cell.angle_alpha   90.00
_cell.angle_beta   90.00
_cell.angle_gamma   90.00
#
_symmetry.space_group_name_H-M   'P 1'
#
loop_
_entity.id
_entity.type
_entity.pdbx_description
1 polymer ?
#
loop_
_entity_poly.entity_id
_entity_poly.type
_entity_poly.pdbx_seq_one_letter_code
_entity_poly.pdbx_strand_id
1 'polypeptide(L)'
;KDEAERNAVLGAAYFQRAYRYYKLTHQFGDVPYLDKEITEPKLDFYSYDRWSILEQCKKDLEFAYQWVPEVQPRGRANKDACGVLLMKICMAVGDFDRAIAVGKEVVGRHPLMTGRFTGNQTKPNTNLMHDLHSVEAKIDMSNTEGIMYVVAHPTTTPLDKDNRIYTMRNALPYWAKGGAIKTPDGKTGTAIAPDEADKNTEIDND
;
A
#
# COMPACT_ATOMS: atom_id res chain seq x y z
N LYS A 1 10.15 5.36 -29.57
CA LYS A 1 9.94 4.61 -28.33
C LYS A 1 9.15 3.36 -28.65
N ASP A 2 9.57 2.24 -28.10
CA ASP A 2 8.89 0.95 -28.26
C ASP A 2 7.46 1.06 -27.70
N GLU A 3 6.53 0.40 -28.37
CA GLU A 3 5.13 0.38 -27.94
C GLU A 3 4.97 -0.20 -26.53
N ALA A 4 5.70 -1.25 -26.21
CA ALA A 4 5.68 -1.87 -24.90
C ALA A 4 6.15 -0.90 -23.80
N GLU A 5 7.22 -0.15 -24.02
CA GLU A 5 7.72 0.86 -23.08
C GLU A 5 6.68 1.96 -22.84
N ARG A 6 6.07 2.45 -23.92
CA ARG A 6 5.01 3.47 -23.82
C ARG A 6 3.81 2.95 -23.04
N ASN A 7 3.36 1.73 -23.34
CA ASN A 7 2.22 1.12 -22.69
C ASN A 7 2.50 0.77 -21.22
N ALA A 8 3.73 0.41 -20.87
CA ALA A 8 4.13 0.22 -19.47
C ALA A 8 4.03 1.52 -18.66
N VAL A 9 4.49 2.65 -19.22
CA VAL A 9 4.37 3.96 -18.55
C VAL A 9 2.90 4.37 -18.42
N LEU A 10 2.11 4.21 -19.47
CA LEU A 10 0.68 4.50 -19.45
C LEU A 10 -0.06 3.61 -18.45
N GLY A 11 0.26 2.33 -18.41
CA GLY A 11 -0.30 1.38 -17.44
C GLY A 11 0.02 1.77 -15.99
N ALA A 12 1.24 2.22 -15.72
CA ALA A 12 1.59 2.73 -14.39
C ALA A 12 0.77 3.99 -14.00
N ALA A 13 0.50 4.89 -14.95
CA ALA A 13 -0.36 6.04 -14.72
C ALA A 13 -1.82 5.62 -14.46
N TYR A 14 -2.34 4.66 -15.21
CA TYR A 14 -3.68 4.10 -15.02
C TYR A 14 -3.81 3.39 -13.66
N PHE A 15 -2.78 2.65 -13.23
CA PHE A 15 -2.76 2.10 -11.89
C PHE A 15 -2.88 3.19 -10.82
N GLN A 16 -2.13 4.28 -10.93
CA GLN A 16 -2.19 5.37 -9.96
C GLN A 16 -3.57 6.03 -9.94
N ARG A 17 -4.17 6.25 -11.11
CA ARG A 17 -5.54 6.80 -11.20
C ARG A 17 -6.54 5.86 -10.53
N ALA A 18 -6.54 4.59 -10.90
CA ALA A 18 -7.43 3.59 -10.33
C ALA A 18 -7.25 3.45 -8.81
N TYR A 19 -6.02 3.47 -8.31
CA TYR A 19 -5.73 3.39 -6.88
C TYR A 19 -6.30 4.57 -6.09
N ARG A 20 -6.19 5.79 -6.64
CA ARG A 20 -6.76 6.98 -6.00
C ARG A 20 -8.28 6.96 -6.01
N TYR A 21 -8.89 6.63 -7.15
CA TYR A 21 -10.35 6.54 -7.24
C TYR A 21 -10.93 5.37 -6.45
N TYR A 22 -10.25 4.24 -6.36
CA TYR A 22 -10.63 3.16 -5.46
C TYR A 22 -10.76 3.67 -4.02
N LYS A 23 -9.79 4.43 -3.52
CA LYS A 23 -9.86 5.02 -2.17
C LYS A 23 -10.99 6.05 -2.05
N LEU A 24 -11.10 6.96 -3.00
CA LEU A 24 -12.11 8.02 -2.97
C LEU A 24 -13.52 7.45 -2.97
N THR A 25 -13.82 6.51 -3.86
CA THR A 25 -15.15 5.92 -3.98
C THR A 25 -15.54 5.06 -2.78
N HIS A 26 -14.57 4.38 -2.15
CA HIS A 26 -14.85 3.60 -0.95
C HIS A 26 -15.03 4.47 0.30
N GLN A 27 -14.39 5.63 0.34
CA GLN A 27 -14.50 6.54 1.47
C GLN A 27 -15.67 7.51 1.36
N PHE A 28 -15.97 8.01 0.16
CA PHE A 28 -16.92 9.11 -0.06
C PHE A 28 -18.12 8.75 -0.94
N GLY A 29 -18.13 7.57 -1.56
CA GLY A 29 -19.17 7.20 -2.51
C GLY A 29 -18.99 7.89 -3.86
N ASP A 30 -20.01 8.61 -4.30
CA ASP A 30 -20.00 9.36 -5.56
C ASP A 30 -19.07 10.56 -5.47
N VAL A 31 -18.16 10.69 -6.42
CA VAL A 31 -17.15 11.74 -6.45
C VAL A 31 -16.97 12.30 -7.87
N PRO A 32 -16.43 13.51 -8.02
CA PRO A 32 -16.03 14.00 -9.33
C PRO A 32 -14.95 13.09 -9.95
N TYR A 33 -15.14 12.75 -11.23
CA TYR A 33 -14.14 11.99 -11.98
C TYR A 33 -13.41 12.92 -12.95
N LEU A 34 -12.08 12.95 -12.80
CA LEU A 34 -11.18 13.78 -13.60
C LEU A 34 -10.35 12.88 -14.50
N ASP A 35 -10.59 12.95 -15.80
CA ASP A 35 -9.86 12.21 -16.84
C ASP A 35 -8.75 13.03 -17.49
N LYS A 36 -8.73 14.33 -17.24
CA LYS A 36 -7.81 15.30 -17.83
C LYS A 36 -7.23 16.24 -16.78
N GLU A 37 -6.07 16.78 -17.10
CA GLU A 37 -5.47 17.86 -16.33
C GLU A 37 -6.36 19.10 -16.33
N ILE A 38 -6.51 19.72 -15.17
CA ILE A 38 -7.23 20.98 -15.00
C ILE A 38 -6.20 22.10 -15.12
N THR A 39 -6.25 22.84 -16.20
CA THR A 39 -5.30 23.92 -16.51
C THR A 39 -5.78 25.30 -16.06
N GLU A 40 -7.07 25.44 -15.73
CA GLU A 40 -7.69 26.69 -15.30
C GLU A 40 -8.53 26.44 -14.04
N PRO A 41 -8.77 27.48 -13.20
CA PRO A 41 -9.65 27.37 -12.05
C PRO A 41 -11.05 26.91 -12.46
N LYS A 42 -11.53 25.81 -11.86
CA LYS A 42 -12.82 25.20 -12.13
C LYS A 42 -13.56 24.97 -10.82
N LEU A 43 -14.83 25.40 -10.74
CA LEU A 43 -15.68 25.24 -9.56
C LEU A 43 -16.94 24.40 -9.83
N ASP A 44 -17.19 24.06 -11.10
CA ASP A 44 -18.39 23.34 -11.57
C ASP A 44 -18.10 21.82 -11.71
N PHE A 45 -17.73 21.18 -10.61
CA PHE A 45 -17.56 19.73 -10.59
C PHE A 45 -18.88 19.04 -10.30
N TYR A 46 -19.14 17.96 -11.03
CA TYR A 46 -20.26 17.06 -10.80
C TYR A 46 -19.73 15.71 -10.30
N SER A 47 -20.42 15.11 -9.33
CA SER A 47 -20.14 13.75 -8.90
C SER A 47 -20.66 12.75 -9.93
N TYR A 48 -19.87 11.74 -10.17
CA TYR A 48 -20.24 10.55 -10.95
C TYR A 48 -20.59 9.43 -9.99
N ASP A 49 -21.48 8.56 -10.39
CA ASP A 49 -21.82 7.35 -9.69
C ASP A 49 -20.57 6.48 -9.45
N ARG A 50 -20.39 6.06 -8.22
CA ARG A 50 -19.20 5.30 -7.79
C ARG A 50 -18.99 4.01 -8.59
N TRP A 51 -20.08 3.36 -8.99
CA TRP A 51 -19.97 2.09 -9.73
C TRP A 51 -19.45 2.32 -11.14
N SER A 52 -19.91 3.40 -11.80
CA SER A 52 -19.37 3.83 -13.09
C SER A 52 -17.89 4.17 -13.03
N ILE A 53 -17.45 4.81 -11.94
CA ILE A 53 -16.03 5.10 -11.69
C ILE A 53 -15.24 3.80 -11.50
N LEU A 54 -15.74 2.86 -10.70
CA LEU A 54 -15.08 1.58 -10.47
C LEU A 54 -14.99 0.73 -11.75
N GLU A 55 -16.01 0.75 -12.60
CA GLU A 55 -15.95 0.10 -13.92
C GLU A 55 -14.87 0.74 -14.83
N GLN A 56 -14.72 2.05 -14.78
CA GLN A 56 -13.62 2.71 -15.51
C GLN A 56 -12.25 2.32 -14.92
N CYS A 57 -12.13 2.29 -13.59
CA CYS A 57 -10.92 1.84 -12.92
C CYS A 57 -10.57 0.38 -13.26
N LYS A 58 -11.58 -0.48 -13.42
CA LYS A 58 -11.39 -1.85 -13.88
C LYS A 58 -10.74 -1.89 -15.26
N LYS A 59 -11.25 -1.11 -16.22
CA LYS A 59 -10.67 -1.00 -17.57
C LYS A 59 -9.22 -0.49 -17.52
N ASP A 60 -8.96 0.52 -16.73
CA ASP A 60 -7.62 1.05 -16.51
C ASP A 60 -6.66 -0.02 -16.00
N LEU A 61 -7.12 -0.86 -15.07
CA LEU A 61 -6.31 -1.90 -14.46
C LEU A 61 -6.15 -3.13 -15.34
N GLU A 62 -7.11 -3.47 -16.19
CA GLU A 62 -6.92 -4.51 -17.21
C GLU A 62 -5.76 -4.12 -18.14
N PHE A 63 -5.72 -2.87 -18.58
CA PHE A 63 -4.61 -2.37 -19.37
C PHE A 63 -3.30 -2.38 -18.56
N ALA A 64 -3.32 -1.88 -17.32
CA ALA A 64 -2.15 -1.87 -16.46
C ALA A 64 -1.61 -3.27 -16.18
N TYR A 65 -2.48 -4.24 -15.90
CA TYR A 65 -2.12 -5.63 -15.65
C TYR A 65 -1.49 -6.31 -16.87
N GLN A 66 -1.89 -5.90 -18.06
CA GLN A 66 -1.29 -6.41 -19.32
C GLN A 66 0.11 -5.85 -19.55
N TRP A 67 0.34 -4.56 -19.29
CA TRP A 67 1.52 -3.86 -19.81
C TRP A 67 2.55 -3.47 -18.74
N VAL A 68 2.18 -3.37 -17.47
CA VAL A 68 3.14 -3.07 -16.41
C VAL A 68 4.04 -4.29 -16.20
N PRO A 69 5.38 -4.12 -16.15
CA PRO A 69 6.31 -5.22 -15.95
C PRO A 69 6.10 -5.96 -14.62
N GLU A 70 6.36 -7.26 -14.61
CA GLU A 70 6.30 -8.09 -13.40
C GLU A 70 7.35 -7.66 -12.38
N VAL A 71 8.55 -7.37 -12.83
CA VAL A 71 9.66 -6.95 -11.96
C VAL A 71 9.83 -5.45 -12.06
N GLN A 72 9.72 -4.78 -10.93
CA GLN A 72 9.94 -3.34 -10.77
C GLN A 72 10.79 -3.08 -9.52
N PRO A 73 11.55 -1.98 -9.47
CA PRO A 73 12.16 -1.52 -8.23
C PRO A 73 11.12 -1.37 -7.12
N ARG A 74 11.50 -1.69 -5.89
CA ARG A 74 10.62 -1.52 -4.72
C ARG A 74 10.11 -0.07 -4.64
N GLY A 75 8.86 0.10 -4.29
CA GLY A 75 8.18 1.40 -4.28
C GLY A 75 7.48 1.77 -5.59
N ARG A 76 7.71 1.02 -6.68
CA ARG A 76 6.95 1.16 -7.92
C ARG A 76 5.89 0.09 -8.05
N ALA A 77 4.78 0.44 -8.68
CA ALA A 77 3.76 -0.54 -9.02
C ALA A 77 4.32 -1.54 -10.05
N ASN A 78 4.19 -2.82 -9.75
CA ASN A 78 4.47 -3.92 -10.65
C ASN A 78 3.16 -4.54 -11.17
N LYS A 79 3.24 -5.50 -12.06
CA LYS A 79 2.09 -6.22 -12.61
C LYS A 79 1.19 -6.79 -11.50
N ASP A 80 1.78 -7.37 -10.47
CA ASP A 80 1.02 -8.01 -9.40
C ASP A 80 0.33 -7.01 -8.47
N ALA A 81 0.89 -5.82 -8.28
CA ALA A 81 0.20 -4.73 -7.63
C ALA A 81 -1.05 -4.29 -8.42
N CYS A 82 -0.93 -4.22 -9.76
CA CYS A 82 -2.08 -3.97 -10.64
C CYS A 82 -3.10 -5.09 -10.52
N GLY A 83 -2.67 -6.35 -10.47
CA GLY A 83 -3.52 -7.52 -10.31
C GLY A 83 -4.28 -7.52 -8.99
N VAL A 84 -3.63 -7.23 -7.87
CA VAL A 84 -4.31 -7.15 -6.56
C VAL A 84 -5.37 -6.05 -6.54
N LEU A 85 -5.08 -4.89 -7.10
CA LEU A 85 -6.06 -3.81 -7.17
C LEU A 85 -7.21 -4.14 -8.12
N LEU A 86 -6.91 -4.77 -9.28
CA LEU A 86 -7.91 -5.25 -10.22
C LEU A 86 -8.85 -6.27 -9.54
N MET A 87 -8.29 -7.24 -8.82
CA MET A 87 -9.06 -8.23 -8.07
C MET A 87 -10.01 -7.54 -7.06
N LYS A 88 -9.53 -6.55 -6.31
CA LYS A 88 -10.36 -5.81 -5.35
C LYS A 88 -11.50 -5.05 -6.03
N ILE A 89 -11.24 -4.42 -7.17
CA ILE A 89 -12.27 -3.71 -7.92
C ILE A 89 -13.26 -4.69 -8.56
N CYS A 90 -12.80 -5.80 -9.12
CA CYS A 90 -13.67 -6.85 -9.63
C CYS A 90 -14.61 -7.39 -8.54
N MET A 91 -14.11 -7.61 -7.32
CA MET A 91 -14.99 -8.00 -6.19
C MET A 91 -16.02 -6.92 -5.87
N ALA A 92 -15.63 -5.64 -5.91
CA ALA A 92 -16.53 -4.53 -5.61
C ALA A 92 -17.67 -4.39 -6.64
N VAL A 93 -17.38 -4.64 -7.92
CA VAL A 93 -18.38 -4.56 -9.00
C VAL A 93 -19.08 -5.91 -9.28
N GLY A 94 -18.77 -6.97 -8.51
CA GLY A 94 -19.43 -8.29 -8.62
C GLY A 94 -18.87 -9.20 -9.71
N ASP A 95 -17.73 -8.86 -10.34
CA ASP A 95 -17.07 -9.74 -11.32
C ASP A 95 -16.13 -10.72 -10.60
N PHE A 96 -16.73 -11.69 -9.94
CA PHE A 96 -15.99 -12.66 -9.13
C PHE A 96 -15.15 -13.63 -9.97
N ASP A 97 -15.59 -13.99 -11.17
CA ASP A 97 -14.83 -14.88 -12.05
C ASP A 97 -13.49 -14.24 -12.44
N ARG A 98 -13.51 -12.96 -12.80
CA ARG A 98 -12.27 -12.22 -13.11
C ARG A 98 -11.40 -12.05 -11.88
N ALA A 99 -11.99 -11.76 -10.73
CA ALA A 99 -11.25 -11.65 -9.47
C ALA A 99 -10.52 -12.96 -9.14
N ILE A 100 -11.18 -14.10 -9.28
CA ILE A 100 -10.60 -15.43 -9.03
C ILE A 100 -9.47 -15.74 -10.04
N ALA A 101 -9.68 -15.44 -11.32
CA ALA A 101 -8.66 -15.69 -12.35
C ALA A 101 -7.36 -14.92 -12.05
N VAL A 102 -7.46 -13.61 -11.83
CA VAL A 102 -6.32 -12.77 -11.49
C VAL A 102 -5.69 -13.17 -10.15
N GLY A 103 -6.52 -13.45 -9.15
CA GLY A 103 -6.06 -13.88 -7.83
C GLY A 103 -5.20 -15.14 -7.86
N LYS A 104 -5.61 -16.15 -8.63
CA LYS A 104 -4.83 -17.38 -8.81
C LYS A 104 -3.44 -17.12 -9.43
N GLU A 105 -3.37 -16.24 -10.40
CA GLU A 105 -2.09 -15.87 -11.02
C GLU A 105 -1.17 -15.16 -10.04
N VAL A 106 -1.68 -14.18 -9.29
CA VAL A 106 -0.90 -13.41 -8.30
C VAL A 106 -0.40 -14.33 -7.18
N VAL A 107 -1.29 -15.13 -6.58
CA VAL A 107 -0.92 -16.06 -5.50
C VAL A 107 0.12 -17.08 -5.98
N GLY A 108 0.02 -17.54 -7.22
CA GLY A 108 1.01 -18.45 -7.80
C GLY A 108 2.43 -17.87 -7.89
N ARG A 109 2.55 -16.54 -8.03
CA ARG A 109 3.84 -15.83 -8.10
C ARG A 109 4.36 -15.37 -6.74
N HIS A 110 3.51 -15.33 -5.71
CA HIS A 110 3.84 -14.83 -4.37
C HIS A 110 3.62 -15.91 -3.30
N PRO A 111 4.47 -16.95 -3.25
CA PRO A 111 4.37 -17.97 -2.22
C PRO A 111 4.71 -17.37 -0.85
N LEU A 112 4.06 -17.90 0.19
CA LEU A 112 4.34 -17.51 1.56
C LEU A 112 5.79 -17.87 1.93
N MET A 113 6.44 -17.01 2.68
CA MET A 113 7.76 -17.28 3.25
C MET A 113 7.67 -18.37 4.32
N THR A 114 8.53 -19.37 4.22
CA THR A 114 8.60 -20.48 5.18
C THR A 114 9.84 -20.44 6.06
N GLY A 115 10.82 -19.61 5.68
CA GLY A 115 12.10 -19.45 6.39
C GLY A 115 12.39 -18.00 6.70
N ARG A 116 13.20 -17.77 7.73
CA ARG A 116 13.65 -16.43 8.10
C ARG A 116 14.63 -15.88 7.07
N PHE A 117 14.68 -14.57 6.96
CA PHE A 117 15.71 -13.87 6.18
C PHE A 117 17.11 -14.13 6.73
N THR A 118 18.12 -13.97 5.91
CA THR A 118 19.53 -14.08 6.30
C THR A 118 20.14 -12.68 6.46
N GLY A 119 21.12 -12.54 7.36
CA GLY A 119 21.83 -11.29 7.57
C GLY A 119 21.14 -10.34 8.56
N ASN A 120 21.21 -9.05 8.29
CA ASN A 120 20.76 -7.99 9.21
C ASN A 120 19.25 -7.86 9.35
N GLN A 121 18.48 -8.58 8.52
CA GLN A 121 17.02 -8.57 8.56
C GLN A 121 16.46 -9.37 9.73
N THR A 122 17.27 -10.26 10.32
CA THR A 122 16.87 -11.09 11.46
C THR A 122 17.45 -10.56 12.76
N LYS A 123 16.59 -10.25 13.71
CA LYS A 123 17.03 -9.92 15.08
C LYS A 123 17.00 -11.16 15.97
N PRO A 124 17.91 -11.28 16.96
CA PRO A 124 17.82 -12.32 17.98
C PRO A 124 16.45 -12.24 18.71
N ASN A 125 15.90 -13.39 19.05
CA ASN A 125 14.64 -13.51 19.80
C ASN A 125 13.38 -13.01 19.06
N THR A 126 13.43 -12.85 17.73
CA THR A 126 12.28 -12.55 16.90
C THR A 126 11.88 -13.74 16.03
N ASN A 127 10.83 -13.60 15.25
CA ASN A 127 10.31 -14.64 14.37
C ASN A 127 10.13 -14.11 12.92
N LEU A 128 9.76 -15.01 12.01
CA LEU A 128 9.53 -14.64 10.60
C LEU A 128 8.52 -13.51 10.43
N MET A 129 7.47 -13.47 11.25
CA MET A 129 6.46 -12.42 11.15
C MET A 129 7.03 -11.04 11.49
N HIS A 130 7.91 -10.98 12.50
CA HIS A 130 8.64 -9.75 12.80
C HIS A 130 9.57 -9.35 11.64
N ASP A 131 10.31 -10.33 11.08
CA ASP A 131 11.23 -10.05 9.97
C ASP A 131 10.48 -9.48 8.74
N LEU A 132 9.32 -10.06 8.38
CA LEU A 132 8.50 -9.58 7.27
C LEU A 132 8.03 -8.12 7.42
N HIS A 133 7.95 -7.63 8.64
CA HIS A 133 7.54 -6.26 8.94
C HIS A 133 8.72 -5.31 9.13
N SER A 134 9.96 -5.81 9.19
CA SER A 134 11.15 -4.97 9.27
C SER A 134 11.35 -4.14 8.00
N VAL A 135 11.98 -2.98 8.13
CA VAL A 135 12.25 -2.09 6.99
C VAL A 135 13.12 -2.78 5.96
N GLU A 136 14.15 -3.48 6.44
CA GLU A 136 15.12 -4.18 5.60
C GLU A 136 14.47 -5.30 4.80
N ALA A 137 13.59 -6.11 5.42
CA ALA A 137 12.91 -7.20 4.74
C ALA A 137 11.85 -6.71 3.74
N LYS A 138 11.21 -5.57 3.99
CA LYS A 138 10.25 -4.98 3.04
C LYS A 138 10.90 -4.62 1.70
N ILE A 139 12.14 -4.14 1.73
CA ILE A 139 12.88 -3.77 0.51
C ILE A 139 13.70 -4.93 -0.07
N ASP A 140 13.88 -6.01 0.67
CA ASP A 140 14.63 -7.17 0.22
C ASP A 140 13.89 -7.88 -0.94
N MET A 141 14.62 -8.15 -2.02
CA MET A 141 14.06 -8.83 -3.19
C MET A 141 13.75 -10.31 -2.95
N SER A 142 14.33 -10.93 -1.91
CA SER A 142 14.01 -12.28 -1.50
C SER A 142 12.67 -12.42 -0.76
N ASN A 143 12.06 -11.30 -0.37
CA ASN A 143 10.72 -11.31 0.20
C ASN A 143 9.70 -11.62 -0.90
N THR A 144 9.26 -12.88 -0.95
CA THR A 144 8.30 -13.36 -1.97
C THR A 144 6.87 -12.94 -1.68
N GLU A 145 6.52 -12.66 -0.42
CA GLU A 145 5.17 -12.21 -0.05
C GLU A 145 4.93 -10.74 -0.44
N GLY A 146 6.01 -9.99 -0.56
CA GLY A 146 5.93 -8.56 -0.82
C GLY A 146 5.58 -8.22 -2.25
N ILE A 147 4.43 -7.62 -2.49
CA ILE A 147 3.96 -7.24 -3.82
C ILE A 147 4.32 -5.78 -4.12
N MET A 148 3.88 -4.86 -3.28
CA MET A 148 4.15 -3.44 -3.42
C MET A 148 4.29 -2.78 -2.06
N TYR A 149 5.28 -1.92 -1.93
CA TYR A 149 5.54 -1.16 -0.70
C TYR A 149 5.57 0.34 -0.97
N VAL A 150 5.09 1.11 -0.03
CA VAL A 150 5.45 2.51 0.08
C VAL A 150 6.73 2.57 0.90
N VAL A 151 7.82 2.92 0.27
CA VAL A 151 9.14 2.97 0.92
C VAL A 151 9.30 4.33 1.57
N ALA A 152 9.20 4.38 2.90
CA ALA A 152 9.57 5.51 3.71
C ALA A 152 10.86 5.14 4.45
N HIS A 153 12.02 5.52 3.90
CA HIS A 153 13.32 5.20 4.48
C HIS A 153 14.05 6.47 4.90
N PRO A 154 14.61 6.53 6.11
CA PRO A 154 15.25 7.74 6.63
C PRO A 154 16.45 8.23 5.82
N THR A 155 17.02 7.36 4.97
CA THR A 155 18.17 7.72 4.11
C THR A 155 17.77 8.19 2.72
N THR A 156 16.51 8.11 2.33
CA THR A 156 16.07 8.44 0.97
C THR A 156 15.93 9.93 0.72
N THR A 157 15.77 10.73 1.77
CA THR A 157 15.78 12.18 1.66
C THR A 157 16.30 12.84 2.93
N PRO A 158 17.44 13.56 2.87
CA PRO A 158 17.98 14.30 4.02
C PRO A 158 17.04 15.39 4.55
N LEU A 159 16.02 15.75 3.79
CA LEU A 159 15.06 16.81 4.12
C LEU A 159 13.79 16.28 4.81
N ASP A 160 13.62 14.98 4.89
CA ASP A 160 12.35 14.37 5.33
C ASP A 160 12.46 13.81 6.76
N LYS A 161 12.46 14.71 7.70
CA LYS A 161 11.98 14.37 9.06
C LYS A 161 10.48 14.02 9.06
N ASP A 162 9.79 14.24 7.94
CA ASP A 162 8.34 14.10 7.80
C ASP A 162 7.91 12.95 6.88
N ASN A 163 8.83 12.12 6.40
CA ASN A 163 8.50 10.94 5.58
C ASN A 163 7.93 9.79 6.43
N ARG A 164 7.09 10.14 7.39
CA ARG A 164 6.44 9.20 8.30
C ARG A 164 5.11 8.73 7.73
N ILE A 165 4.90 7.43 7.74
CA ILE A 165 3.60 6.87 7.40
C ILE A 165 2.68 7.04 8.61
N TYR A 166 1.92 8.13 8.62
CA TYR A 166 0.95 8.42 9.69
C TYR A 166 -0.21 7.41 9.81
N THR A 167 -0.31 6.45 8.90
CA THR A 167 -1.40 5.47 8.89
C THR A 167 -1.43 4.65 10.17
N MET A 168 -0.28 4.19 10.64
CA MET A 168 -0.19 3.43 11.89
C MET A 168 -0.51 4.32 13.10
N ARG A 169 0.01 5.53 13.09
CA ARG A 169 -0.26 6.52 14.14
C ARG A 169 -1.75 6.85 14.27
N ASN A 170 -2.46 6.94 13.15
CA ASN A 170 -3.89 7.24 13.14
C ASN A 170 -4.76 6.02 13.44
N ALA A 171 -4.25 4.81 13.18
CA ALA A 171 -4.97 3.57 13.40
C ALA A 171 -4.79 2.99 14.81
N LEU A 172 -3.69 3.32 15.48
CA LEU A 172 -3.37 2.82 16.81
C LEU A 172 -3.57 3.93 17.84
N PRO A 173 -4.18 3.62 18.98
CA PRO A 173 -4.30 4.58 20.09
C PRO A 173 -2.89 4.96 20.57
N TYR A 174 -2.74 6.20 21.01
CA TYR A 174 -1.51 6.73 21.64
C TYR A 174 -1.29 6.10 23.03
N TRP A 175 -1.08 4.81 23.07
CA TRP A 175 -1.00 4.05 24.33
C TRP A 175 0.26 4.36 25.14
N ALA A 176 1.31 4.81 24.48
CA ALA A 176 2.57 5.15 25.11
C ALA A 176 2.69 6.61 25.55
N LYS A 177 1.80 7.50 25.13
CA LYS A 177 1.93 8.94 25.40
C LYS A 177 1.05 9.37 26.57
N GLY A 178 1.71 9.77 27.67
CA GLY A 178 1.10 10.64 28.68
C GLY A 178 -0.10 10.07 29.45
N GLY A 179 -0.23 8.76 29.58
CA GLY A 179 -1.29 8.18 30.40
C GLY A 179 -2.70 8.26 29.80
N ALA A 180 -2.81 8.48 28.49
CA ALA A 180 -4.10 8.53 27.80
C ALA A 180 -4.84 7.17 27.87
N ILE A 181 -4.09 6.06 27.90
CA ILE A 181 -4.64 4.72 28.10
C ILE A 181 -4.05 4.11 29.36
N LYS A 182 -4.91 3.62 30.21
CA LYS A 182 -4.53 2.94 31.44
C LYS A 182 -5.02 1.50 31.40
N THR A 183 -4.22 0.60 31.97
CA THR A 183 -4.68 -0.76 32.29
C THR A 183 -5.75 -0.73 33.38
N PRO A 184 -6.53 -1.79 33.55
CA PRO A 184 -7.50 -1.89 34.63
C PRO A 184 -6.92 -1.69 36.02
N ASP A 185 -5.64 -2.01 36.24
CA ASP A 185 -4.90 -1.77 37.48
C ASP A 185 -4.25 -0.38 37.54
N GLY A 186 -4.59 0.51 36.63
CA GLY A 186 -4.19 1.92 36.60
C GLY A 186 -2.80 2.24 36.09
N LYS A 187 -2.06 1.27 35.58
CA LYS A 187 -0.74 1.49 34.97
C LYS A 187 -0.88 2.19 33.62
N THR A 188 0.07 3.05 33.29
CA THR A 188 0.13 3.70 31.98
C THR A 188 0.65 2.74 30.92
N GLY A 189 0.35 2.99 29.64
CA GLY A 189 0.87 2.21 28.53
C GLY A 189 2.41 2.11 28.51
N THR A 190 3.09 3.18 28.93
CA THR A 190 4.56 3.22 29.10
C THR A 190 5.10 2.21 30.12
N ALA A 191 4.30 1.83 31.11
CA ALA A 191 4.68 0.80 32.09
C ALA A 191 4.54 -0.63 31.52
N ILE A 192 3.78 -0.79 30.43
CA ILE A 192 3.58 -2.09 29.78
C ILE A 192 4.67 -2.35 28.73
N ALA A 193 5.14 -1.30 28.05
CA ALA A 193 6.19 -1.39 27.06
C ALA A 193 7.25 -0.31 27.30
N PRO A 194 8.08 -0.47 28.33
CA PRO A 194 9.06 0.53 28.73
C PRO A 194 10.11 0.82 27.65
N ASP A 195 10.46 -0.16 26.82
CA ASP A 195 11.44 -0.01 25.77
C ASP A 195 10.99 0.92 24.63
N GLU A 196 9.69 1.12 24.49
CA GLU A 196 9.11 2.04 23.51
C GLU A 196 8.76 3.40 24.10
N ALA A 197 8.72 3.50 25.42
CA ALA A 197 8.41 4.73 26.14
C ALA A 197 9.54 5.78 26.05
N ASP A 198 10.78 5.34 25.93
CA ASP A 198 11.98 6.20 25.91
C ASP A 198 12.18 6.94 24.58
N LYS A 199 11.48 6.56 23.54
CA LYS A 199 11.69 7.08 22.18
C LYS A 199 10.72 8.17 21.78
N ASN A 200 10.23 9.03 22.70
CA ASN A 200 9.27 10.09 22.36
C ASN A 200 8.10 9.61 21.49
N THR A 201 7.83 8.40 21.63
CA THR A 201 6.72 7.56 21.24
C THR A 201 5.82 8.05 20.16
N GLU A 202 6.39 8.24 19.08
CA GLU A 202 5.83 7.76 17.86
C GLU A 202 6.22 6.29 17.83
N ILE A 203 5.26 5.40 17.60
CA ILE A 203 5.59 4.03 17.25
C ILE A 203 6.53 4.16 16.07
N ASP A 204 7.83 4.03 16.33
CA ASP A 204 8.79 3.96 15.26
C ASP A 204 8.34 2.76 14.43
N ASN A 205 8.17 3.00 13.14
CA ASN A 205 7.78 1.98 12.16
C ASN A 205 8.97 1.03 11.90
N ASP A 206 9.60 0.54 12.97
CA ASP A 206 10.60 -0.49 12.90
C ASP A 206 9.98 -1.87 12.65
#